data_07da4c10cc2e4105182f2791ae5c099b
#
_entry.id   07da4c10cc2e4105182f2791ae5c099b
#
_cell.length_a   1.000
_cell.length_b   1.000
_cell.length_c   1.000
_cell.angle_alpha   90.00
_cell.angle_beta   90.00
_cell.angle_gamma   90.00
#
_symmetry.space_group_name_H-M   'P 1'
#
loop_
_entity.id
_entity.type
_entity.pdbx_description
1 polymer ?
#
loop_
_entity_poly.entity_id
_entity_poly.type
_entity_poly.pdbx_seq_one_letter_code
_entity_poly.pdbx_strand_id
1 'polypeptide(L)'
;MKRQRFAKANRIRRILIAEPFELARIGLSSIILAASRFAVCAATADFDEALELVQRHRPELVVADPFVKCRDGIVWTKDFVGRFPETKLFIATWNPEEHFAARALRAGARGYWMKGGSAESLMQAIETVLDGELYVSPLAALLAVHKLVDPKHNGKRSLENLSDRELHVFALIAAGHGVGEIARELGISRKTVETHCEHIKLKLRYADAQALRRGAHTSLG
;
A
#
# COMPACT_ATOMS: atom_id res chain seq x y z
N MET A 1 -4.49 -30.96 17.77
CA MET A 1 -3.90 -29.78 17.09
C MET A 1 -2.68 -30.06 16.22
N LYS A 2 -1.82 -31.05 16.45
CA LYS A 2 -0.62 -31.33 15.60
C LYS A 2 -0.94 -31.87 14.19
N ARG A 3 -2.00 -32.64 13.98
CA ARG A 3 -2.34 -33.21 12.65
C ARG A 3 -2.81 -32.20 11.60
N GLN A 4 -3.41 -31.07 12.01
CA GLN A 4 -3.82 -30.01 11.07
C GLN A 4 -2.64 -29.16 10.52
N ARG A 5 -1.53 -29.07 11.27
CA ARG A 5 -0.30 -28.38 10.80
C ARG A 5 0.41 -29.13 9.66
N PHE A 6 0.39 -30.48 9.70
CA PHE A 6 1.09 -31.30 8.69
C PHE A 6 0.31 -31.37 7.33
N ALA A 7 -1.02 -31.27 7.35
CA ALA A 7 -1.79 -31.27 6.11
C ALA A 7 -1.69 -29.94 5.31
N LYS A 8 -1.29 -28.83 5.94
CA LYS A 8 -1.02 -27.54 5.28
C LYS A 8 0.31 -27.49 4.55
N ALA A 9 1.26 -28.39 4.85
CA ALA A 9 2.64 -28.32 4.39
C ALA A 9 2.86 -28.71 2.92
N ASN A 10 1.88 -29.29 2.22
CA ASN A 10 2.07 -29.82 0.86
C ASN A 10 1.14 -29.20 -0.21
N ARG A 11 0.43 -28.12 0.13
CA ARG A 11 -0.44 -27.42 -0.84
C ARG A 11 0.28 -26.21 -1.41
N ILE A 12 0.42 -26.17 -2.73
CA ILE A 12 0.91 -25.00 -3.45
C ILE A 12 -0.09 -23.85 -3.22
N ARG A 13 0.39 -22.77 -2.65
CA ARG A 13 -0.41 -21.58 -2.35
C ARG A 13 -0.39 -20.61 -3.53
N ARG A 14 -1.56 -20.19 -3.95
CA ARG A 14 -1.76 -19.39 -5.17
C ARG A 14 -1.72 -17.91 -4.83
N ILE A 15 -0.84 -17.18 -5.51
CA ILE A 15 -0.61 -15.74 -5.34
C ILE A 15 -0.88 -15.06 -6.68
N LEU A 16 -1.60 -13.95 -6.65
CA LEU A 16 -1.76 -13.03 -7.76
C LEU A 16 -0.95 -11.77 -7.50
N ILE A 17 -0.33 -11.20 -8.53
CA ILE A 17 0.44 -9.95 -8.43
C ILE A 17 -0.26 -8.87 -9.24
N ALA A 18 -0.61 -7.74 -8.59
CA ALA A 18 -1.16 -6.53 -9.21
C ALA A 18 -0.16 -5.38 -9.05
N GLU A 19 0.77 -5.26 -10.00
CA GLU A 19 1.92 -4.36 -9.94
C GLU A 19 2.08 -3.61 -11.24
N PRO A 20 1.88 -2.28 -11.28
CA PRO A 20 1.97 -1.49 -12.49
C PRO A 20 3.37 -1.40 -13.10
N PHE A 21 4.43 -1.41 -12.26
CA PHE A 21 5.81 -1.32 -12.73
C PHE A 21 6.32 -2.70 -13.17
N GLU A 22 6.70 -2.81 -14.43
CA GLU A 22 7.10 -4.09 -15.04
C GLU A 22 8.28 -4.75 -14.33
N LEU A 23 9.35 -4.00 -14.03
CA LEU A 23 10.52 -4.55 -13.33
C LEU A 23 10.16 -5.04 -11.91
N ALA A 24 9.33 -4.30 -11.20
CA ALA A 24 8.86 -4.71 -9.87
C ALA A 24 7.99 -5.97 -9.97
N ARG A 25 7.10 -6.04 -10.96
CA ARG A 25 6.22 -7.19 -11.21
C ARG A 25 7.04 -8.46 -11.54
N ILE A 26 8.07 -8.34 -12.39
CA ILE A 26 8.99 -9.43 -12.71
C ILE A 26 9.78 -9.84 -11.47
N GLY A 27 10.34 -8.87 -10.73
CA GLY A 27 11.11 -9.12 -9.51
C GLY A 27 10.30 -9.85 -8.44
N LEU A 28 9.09 -9.35 -8.13
CA LEU A 28 8.18 -9.99 -7.18
C LEU A 28 7.83 -11.42 -7.63
N SER A 29 7.51 -11.61 -8.91
CA SER A 29 7.21 -12.93 -9.47
C SER A 29 8.39 -13.89 -9.31
N SER A 30 9.60 -13.45 -9.64
CA SER A 30 10.81 -14.27 -9.55
C SER A 30 11.12 -14.69 -8.11
N ILE A 31 11.01 -13.74 -7.15
CA ILE A 31 11.25 -14.03 -5.73
C ILE A 31 10.23 -15.04 -5.20
N ILE A 32 8.94 -14.84 -5.51
CA ILE A 32 7.87 -15.72 -5.04
C ILE A 32 8.00 -17.12 -5.63
N LEU A 33 8.30 -17.23 -6.94
CA LEU A 33 8.47 -18.52 -7.63
C LEU A 33 9.72 -19.29 -7.23
N ALA A 34 10.72 -18.64 -6.64
CA ALA A 34 11.90 -19.32 -6.10
C ALA A 34 11.54 -20.28 -4.95
N ALA A 35 10.41 -20.09 -4.29
CA ALA A 35 9.93 -21.00 -3.24
C ALA A 35 8.89 -21.97 -3.82
N SER A 36 9.21 -23.26 -3.89
CA SER A 36 8.39 -24.31 -4.50
C SER A 36 6.97 -24.47 -3.92
N ARG A 37 6.72 -23.89 -2.73
CA ARG A 37 5.41 -23.89 -2.07
C ARG A 37 4.44 -22.83 -2.59
N PHE A 38 4.87 -21.93 -3.48
CA PHE A 38 4.06 -20.85 -4.04
C PHE A 38 3.94 -20.98 -5.56
N ALA A 39 2.80 -20.53 -6.07
CA ALA A 39 2.57 -20.37 -7.50
C ALA A 39 1.99 -18.98 -7.76
N VAL A 40 2.60 -18.24 -8.68
CA VAL A 40 2.02 -17.02 -9.22
C VAL A 40 0.99 -17.44 -10.28
N CYS A 41 -0.30 -17.36 -9.93
CA CYS A 41 -1.37 -17.80 -10.82
C CYS A 41 -1.74 -16.76 -11.87
N ALA A 42 -1.43 -15.48 -11.64
CA ALA A 42 -1.53 -14.38 -12.59
C ALA A 42 -0.69 -13.19 -12.10
N ALA A 43 -0.27 -12.36 -13.06
CA ALA A 43 0.40 -11.09 -12.77
C ALA A 43 -0.06 -10.05 -13.79
N THR A 44 -0.50 -8.88 -13.33
CA THR A 44 -1.01 -7.81 -14.17
C THR A 44 -0.53 -6.44 -13.72
N ALA A 45 -0.50 -5.49 -14.66
CA ALA A 45 -0.27 -4.08 -14.39
C ALA A 45 -1.60 -3.31 -14.17
N ASP A 46 -2.72 -3.90 -14.52
CA ASP A 46 -4.04 -3.28 -14.48
C ASP A 46 -4.86 -3.79 -13.29
N PHE A 47 -5.42 -2.87 -12.53
CA PHE A 47 -6.17 -3.19 -11.31
C PHE A 47 -7.61 -3.65 -11.58
N ASP A 48 -8.20 -3.27 -12.71
CA ASP A 48 -9.53 -3.75 -13.09
C ASP A 48 -9.41 -5.18 -13.61
N GLU A 49 -8.38 -5.47 -14.42
CA GLU A 49 -8.01 -6.83 -14.79
C GLU A 49 -7.68 -7.69 -13.56
N ALA A 50 -7.01 -7.12 -12.55
CA ALA A 50 -6.71 -7.84 -11.31
C ALA A 50 -7.97 -8.36 -10.63
N LEU A 51 -9.07 -7.58 -10.58
CA LEU A 51 -10.34 -8.01 -9.98
C LEU A 51 -10.95 -9.20 -10.76
N GLU A 52 -10.90 -9.18 -12.09
CA GLU A 52 -11.36 -10.29 -12.93
C GLU A 52 -10.51 -11.55 -12.73
N LEU A 53 -9.19 -11.38 -12.65
CA LEU A 53 -8.25 -12.47 -12.41
C LEU A 53 -8.44 -13.10 -11.02
N VAL A 54 -8.76 -12.30 -9.99
CA VAL A 54 -9.10 -12.82 -8.65
C VAL A 54 -10.33 -13.70 -8.71
N GLN A 55 -11.40 -13.27 -9.40
CA GLN A 55 -12.60 -14.08 -9.57
C GLN A 55 -12.32 -15.41 -10.27
N ARG A 56 -11.51 -15.37 -11.35
CA ARG A 56 -11.16 -16.54 -12.15
C ARG A 56 -10.23 -17.50 -11.43
N HIS A 57 -9.19 -16.98 -10.79
CA HIS A 57 -8.13 -17.79 -10.21
C HIS A 57 -8.32 -18.10 -8.73
N ARG A 58 -9.13 -17.32 -8.01
CA ARG A 58 -9.37 -17.45 -6.55
C ARG A 58 -8.04 -17.64 -5.79
N PRO A 59 -7.12 -16.68 -5.87
CA PRO A 59 -5.84 -16.75 -5.16
C PRO A 59 -6.06 -16.67 -3.65
N GLU A 60 -5.15 -17.23 -2.87
CA GLU A 60 -5.14 -17.08 -1.41
C GLU A 60 -4.62 -15.71 -0.98
N LEU A 61 -3.76 -15.11 -1.83
CA LEU A 61 -3.15 -13.81 -1.59
C LEU A 61 -3.08 -13.00 -2.88
N VAL A 62 -3.35 -11.72 -2.78
CA VAL A 62 -2.98 -10.72 -3.79
C VAL A 62 -1.87 -9.85 -3.23
N VAL A 63 -0.74 -9.77 -3.93
CA VAL A 63 0.32 -8.80 -3.70
C VAL A 63 0.08 -7.62 -4.62
N ALA A 64 -0.14 -6.41 -4.07
CA ALA A 64 -0.52 -5.26 -4.86
C ALA A 64 0.23 -3.98 -4.45
N ASP A 65 0.47 -3.09 -5.44
CA ASP A 65 0.81 -1.68 -5.18
C ASP A 65 -0.31 -0.76 -5.70
N PRO A 66 -1.37 -0.53 -4.92
CA PRO A 66 -2.51 0.25 -5.36
C PRO A 66 -2.27 1.78 -5.32
N PHE A 67 -1.10 2.24 -4.86
CA PHE A 67 -0.79 3.65 -4.68
C PHE A 67 -0.17 4.32 -5.91
N VAL A 68 -0.20 3.66 -7.05
CA VAL A 68 0.35 4.15 -8.31
C VAL A 68 -0.73 4.32 -9.38
N LYS A 69 -0.53 5.24 -10.33
CA LYS A 69 -1.41 5.48 -11.50
C LYS A 69 -2.86 5.81 -11.12
N CYS A 70 -3.16 7.06 -10.89
CA CYS A 70 -4.53 7.61 -10.86
C CYS A 70 -5.51 7.03 -9.82
N ARG A 71 -5.08 6.12 -8.94
CA ARG A 71 -5.96 5.47 -7.96
C ARG A 71 -5.67 5.92 -6.55
N ASP A 72 -6.74 6.14 -5.80
CA ASP A 72 -6.66 6.20 -4.35
C ASP A 72 -6.48 4.79 -3.81
N GLY A 73 -5.24 4.44 -3.43
CA GLY A 73 -4.87 3.09 -3.00
C GLY A 73 -5.65 2.62 -1.77
N ILE A 74 -6.06 3.55 -0.88
CA ILE A 74 -6.86 3.19 0.30
C ILE A 74 -8.30 2.89 -0.11
N VAL A 75 -8.88 3.67 -1.02
CA VAL A 75 -10.23 3.40 -1.55
C VAL A 75 -10.25 2.07 -2.29
N TRP A 76 -9.26 1.82 -3.14
CA TRP A 76 -9.15 0.54 -3.85
C TRP A 76 -8.97 -0.64 -2.88
N THR A 77 -8.17 -0.49 -1.82
CA THR A 77 -7.98 -1.51 -0.79
C THR A 77 -9.31 -1.87 -0.11
N LYS A 78 -10.11 -0.87 0.27
CA LYS A 78 -11.44 -1.08 0.88
C LYS A 78 -12.39 -1.81 -0.07
N ASP A 79 -12.44 -1.37 -1.33
CA ASP A 79 -13.30 -2.00 -2.35
C ASP A 79 -12.89 -3.44 -2.62
N PHE A 80 -11.58 -3.70 -2.78
CA PHE A 80 -11.03 -5.04 -2.97
C PHE A 80 -11.41 -5.99 -1.84
N VAL A 81 -11.15 -5.59 -0.59
CA VAL A 81 -11.44 -6.43 0.58
C VAL A 81 -12.95 -6.66 0.75
N GLY A 82 -13.76 -5.65 0.44
CA GLY A 82 -15.22 -5.80 0.44
C GLY A 82 -15.74 -6.79 -0.59
N ARG A 83 -15.13 -6.84 -1.77
CA ARG A 83 -15.51 -7.77 -2.87
C ARG A 83 -14.95 -9.17 -2.68
N PHE A 84 -13.76 -9.32 -2.09
CA PHE A 84 -13.05 -10.58 -1.98
C PHE A 84 -12.61 -10.89 -0.54
N PRO A 85 -13.56 -11.07 0.41
CA PRO A 85 -13.24 -11.23 1.83
C PRO A 85 -12.41 -12.49 2.13
N GLU A 86 -12.46 -13.50 1.27
CA GLU A 86 -11.69 -14.75 1.40
C GLU A 86 -10.24 -14.63 0.89
N THR A 87 -9.96 -13.62 0.05
CA THR A 87 -8.64 -13.39 -0.53
C THR A 87 -7.89 -12.36 0.30
N LYS A 88 -6.74 -12.73 0.81
CA LYS A 88 -5.89 -11.82 1.59
C LYS A 88 -5.25 -10.78 0.67
N LEU A 89 -5.19 -9.54 1.13
CA LEU A 89 -4.49 -8.46 0.42
C LEU A 89 -3.20 -8.09 1.16
N PHE A 90 -2.09 -8.12 0.44
CA PHE A 90 -0.77 -7.71 0.89
C PHE A 90 -0.30 -6.54 0.04
N ILE A 91 0.01 -5.43 0.68
CA ILE A 91 0.50 -4.22 0.01
C ILE A 91 2.02 -4.27 -0.04
N ALA A 92 2.57 -4.18 -1.26
CA ALA A 92 4.00 -4.03 -1.51
C ALA A 92 4.22 -2.74 -2.32
N THR A 93 4.76 -1.69 -1.70
CA THR A 93 4.81 -0.34 -2.27
C THR A 93 6.10 0.40 -1.93
N TRP A 94 6.38 1.49 -2.65
CA TRP A 94 7.46 2.43 -2.32
C TRP A 94 7.06 3.48 -1.29
N ASN A 95 5.75 3.62 -0.98
CA ASN A 95 5.29 4.60 -0.01
C ASN A 95 5.78 4.28 1.41
N PRO A 96 6.24 5.29 2.17
CA PRO A 96 6.74 5.10 3.52
C PRO A 96 5.69 4.50 4.46
N GLU A 97 6.05 3.43 5.16
CA GLU A 97 5.14 2.68 6.02
C GLU A 97 4.62 3.49 7.22
N GLU A 98 5.40 4.44 7.74
CA GLU A 98 5.02 5.32 8.84
C GLU A 98 3.76 6.16 8.57
N HIS A 99 3.46 6.40 7.29
CA HIS A 99 2.32 7.23 6.88
C HIS A 99 1.17 6.42 6.28
N PHE A 100 1.49 5.30 5.62
CA PHE A 100 0.52 4.55 4.83
C PHE A 100 0.13 3.19 5.44
N ALA A 101 1.02 2.51 6.18
CA ALA A 101 0.75 1.16 6.66
C ALA A 101 -0.50 1.08 7.54
N ALA A 102 -0.63 1.96 8.55
CA ALA A 102 -1.79 1.96 9.44
C ALA A 102 -3.11 2.24 8.69
N ARG A 103 -3.09 3.02 7.61
CA ARG A 103 -4.28 3.30 6.79
C ARG A 103 -4.65 2.09 5.93
N ALA A 104 -3.66 1.46 5.30
CA ALA A 104 -3.86 0.25 4.50
C ALA A 104 -4.42 -0.91 5.34
N LEU A 105 -3.87 -1.13 6.54
CA LEU A 105 -4.36 -2.15 7.47
C LEU A 105 -5.78 -1.86 7.95
N ARG A 106 -6.10 -0.60 8.29
CA ARG A 106 -7.48 -0.19 8.62
C ARG A 106 -8.45 -0.34 7.45
N ALA A 107 -7.96 -0.23 6.22
CA ALA A 107 -8.74 -0.50 5.01
C ALA A 107 -8.96 -2.00 4.75
N GLY A 108 -8.30 -2.88 5.51
CA GLY A 108 -8.46 -4.33 5.45
C GLY A 108 -7.29 -5.10 4.86
N ALA A 109 -6.20 -4.44 4.44
CA ALA A 109 -4.98 -5.14 4.05
C ALA A 109 -4.46 -5.99 5.23
N ARG A 110 -3.88 -7.14 4.92
CA ARG A 110 -3.33 -8.07 5.92
C ARG A 110 -1.84 -7.94 6.10
N GLY A 111 -1.17 -7.17 5.24
CA GLY A 111 0.23 -6.85 5.37
C GLY A 111 0.61 -5.62 4.58
N TYR A 112 1.66 -4.97 5.03
CA TYR A 112 2.29 -3.83 4.38
C TYR A 112 3.80 -4.03 4.38
N TRP A 113 4.41 -3.94 3.21
CA TRP A 113 5.85 -4.09 3.03
C TRP A 113 6.36 -3.01 2.08
N MET A 114 7.41 -2.32 2.51
CA MET A 114 8.04 -1.29 1.70
C MET A 114 9.04 -1.94 0.73
N LYS A 115 8.90 -1.65 -0.56
CA LYS A 115 9.84 -2.07 -1.60
C LYS A 115 11.23 -1.51 -1.29
N GLY A 116 12.26 -2.34 -1.48
CA GLY A 116 13.62 -2.03 -1.04
C GLY A 116 14.08 -2.87 0.15
N GLY A 117 13.17 -3.59 0.81
CA GLY A 117 13.51 -4.67 1.74
C GLY A 117 14.13 -5.89 1.01
N SER A 118 14.72 -6.81 1.78
CA SER A 118 15.32 -8.02 1.22
C SER A 118 14.27 -9.02 0.72
N ALA A 119 14.67 -9.92 -0.18
CA ALA A 119 13.81 -11.02 -0.64
C ALA A 119 13.33 -11.90 0.54
N GLU A 120 14.18 -12.11 1.53
CA GLU A 120 13.85 -12.89 2.74
C GLU A 120 12.73 -12.20 3.54
N SER A 121 12.81 -10.87 3.72
CA SER A 121 11.79 -10.10 4.45
C SER A 121 10.44 -10.12 3.72
N LEU A 122 10.44 -10.04 2.39
CA LEU A 122 9.24 -10.18 1.57
C LEU A 122 8.61 -11.55 1.74
N MET A 123 9.43 -12.61 1.67
CA MET A 123 8.95 -13.98 1.80
C MET A 123 8.38 -14.26 3.19
N GLN A 124 9.06 -13.80 4.24
CA GLN A 124 8.55 -13.87 5.63
C GLN A 124 7.21 -13.14 5.77
N ALA A 125 7.09 -11.95 5.18
CA ALA A 125 5.86 -11.17 5.20
C ALA A 125 4.69 -11.90 4.52
N ILE A 126 4.93 -12.47 3.33
CA ILE A 126 3.95 -13.25 2.58
C ILE A 126 3.49 -14.48 3.39
N GLU A 127 4.42 -15.21 4.00
CA GLU A 127 4.11 -16.38 4.83
C GLU A 127 3.26 -16.00 6.04
N THR A 128 3.67 -14.97 6.76
CA THR A 128 2.94 -14.44 7.92
C THR A 128 1.48 -14.14 7.54
N VAL A 129 1.28 -13.42 6.44
CA VAL A 129 -0.07 -13.09 5.97
C VAL A 129 -0.83 -14.34 5.51
N LEU A 130 -0.20 -15.25 4.78
CA LEU A 130 -0.83 -16.47 4.33
C LEU A 130 -1.24 -17.37 5.51
N ASP A 131 -0.51 -17.34 6.63
CA ASP A 131 -0.85 -18.10 7.84
C ASP A 131 -1.98 -17.46 8.67
N GLY A 132 -2.45 -16.28 8.24
CA GLY A 132 -3.60 -15.60 8.82
C GLY A 132 -3.26 -14.45 9.77
N GLU A 133 -1.97 -14.22 9.99
CA GLU A 133 -1.49 -13.15 10.84
C GLU A 133 -1.39 -11.82 10.09
N LEU A 134 -1.30 -10.71 10.82
CA LEU A 134 -0.96 -9.40 10.27
C LEU A 134 0.56 -9.27 10.13
N TYR A 135 1.00 -8.71 9.02
CA TYR A 135 2.40 -8.35 8.85
C TYR A 135 2.59 -6.83 8.79
N VAL A 136 3.46 -6.35 9.64
CA VAL A 136 4.07 -5.01 9.59
C VAL A 136 5.55 -5.14 9.86
N SER A 137 6.36 -4.21 9.35
CA SER A 137 7.77 -4.20 9.70
C SER A 137 7.99 -3.94 11.20
N PRO A 138 9.14 -4.33 11.76
CA PRO A 138 9.49 -3.99 13.14
C PRO A 138 9.45 -2.49 13.40
N LEU A 139 9.83 -1.66 12.42
CA LEU A 139 9.78 -0.20 12.52
C LEU A 139 8.33 0.30 12.61
N ALA A 140 7.45 -0.15 11.73
CA ALA A 140 6.04 0.24 11.76
C ALA A 140 5.36 -0.19 13.06
N ALA A 141 5.69 -1.39 13.58
CA ALA A 141 5.20 -1.87 14.86
C ALA A 141 5.69 -0.98 16.02
N LEU A 142 6.97 -0.64 16.05
CA LEU A 142 7.55 0.25 17.06
C LEU A 142 6.88 1.63 17.04
N LEU A 143 6.71 2.23 15.85
CA LEU A 143 6.04 3.52 15.69
C LEU A 143 4.58 3.48 16.16
N ALA A 144 3.87 2.39 15.90
CA ALA A 144 2.50 2.20 16.40
C ALA A 144 2.46 2.16 17.93
N VAL A 145 3.40 1.45 18.56
CA VAL A 145 3.52 1.39 20.05
C VAL A 145 3.86 2.77 20.61
N HIS A 146 4.81 3.49 20.01
CA HIS A 146 5.14 4.86 20.44
C HIS A 146 3.93 5.78 20.42
N LYS A 147 3.10 5.71 19.39
CA LYS A 147 1.86 6.51 19.28
C LYS A 147 0.83 6.16 20.37
N LEU A 148 0.79 4.91 20.81
CA LEU A 148 -0.10 4.49 21.91
C LEU A 148 0.39 4.99 23.29
N VAL A 149 1.71 5.02 23.48
CA VAL A 149 2.32 5.42 24.77
C VAL A 149 2.38 6.94 24.90
N ASP A 150 2.66 7.67 23.82
CA ASP A 150 2.72 9.12 23.80
C ASP A 150 1.84 9.74 22.69
N PRO A 151 0.52 9.87 22.95
CA PRO A 151 -0.42 10.47 22.01
C PRO A 151 -0.13 11.95 21.70
N LYS A 152 0.67 12.65 22.54
CA LYS A 152 1.02 14.07 22.37
C LYS A 152 2.14 14.28 21.36
N HIS A 153 2.83 13.23 20.96
CA HIS A 153 3.87 13.27 19.93
C HIS A 153 3.30 13.43 18.50
N ASN A 154 1.97 13.43 18.33
CA ASN A 154 1.30 13.85 17.10
C ASN A 154 1.54 15.35 16.91
N GLY A 155 2.73 15.70 16.42
CA GLY A 155 3.11 17.08 16.15
C GLY A 155 2.06 17.77 15.31
N LYS A 156 1.87 19.08 15.55
CA LYS A 156 0.86 19.93 14.85
C LYS A 156 0.95 19.90 13.31
N ARG A 157 1.99 19.26 12.73
CA ARG A 157 2.25 19.05 11.29
C ARG A 157 2.29 17.56 10.91
N SER A 158 1.51 16.69 11.56
CA SER A 158 1.50 15.27 11.24
C SER A 158 0.72 15.01 9.95
N LEU A 159 1.30 14.21 9.04
CA LEU A 159 0.61 13.71 7.84
C LEU A 159 -0.63 12.86 8.19
N GLU A 160 -0.77 12.44 9.43
CA GLU A 160 -1.97 11.77 9.95
C GLU A 160 -3.21 12.65 9.94
N ASN A 161 -3.03 13.98 9.99
CA ASN A 161 -4.13 14.95 9.93
C ASN A 161 -4.74 15.05 8.51
N LEU A 162 -4.05 14.54 7.50
CA LEU A 162 -4.54 14.53 6.13
C LEU A 162 -5.58 13.40 5.97
N SER A 163 -6.64 13.66 5.20
CA SER A 163 -7.49 12.59 4.68
C SER A 163 -6.68 11.70 3.71
N ASP A 164 -7.19 10.50 3.40
CA ASP A 164 -6.54 9.60 2.46
C ASP A 164 -6.30 10.29 1.11
N ARG A 165 -7.27 11.09 0.64
CA ARG A 165 -7.18 11.84 -0.62
C ARG A 165 -6.14 12.97 -0.55
N GLU A 166 -6.10 13.72 0.54
CA GLU A 166 -5.10 14.77 0.75
C GLU A 166 -3.69 14.19 0.86
N LEU A 167 -3.52 13.06 1.53
CA LEU A 167 -2.24 12.35 1.61
C LEU A 167 -1.78 11.89 0.23
N HIS A 168 -2.69 11.38 -0.60
CA HIS A 168 -2.37 10.98 -1.97
C HIS A 168 -1.94 12.19 -2.83
N VAL A 169 -2.67 13.30 -2.75
CA VAL A 169 -2.28 14.56 -3.41
C VAL A 169 -0.92 15.04 -2.90
N PHE A 170 -0.66 14.96 -1.61
CA PHE A 170 0.61 15.34 -1.00
C PHE A 170 1.78 14.46 -1.50
N ALA A 171 1.58 13.15 -1.64
CA ALA A 171 2.56 12.23 -2.18
C ALA A 171 2.89 12.53 -3.66
N LEU A 172 1.90 12.87 -4.48
CA LEU A 172 2.12 13.28 -5.87
C LEU A 172 2.87 14.62 -5.98
N ILE A 173 2.60 15.57 -5.05
CA ILE A 173 3.38 16.81 -4.96
C ILE A 173 4.83 16.50 -4.59
N ALA A 174 5.06 15.57 -3.67
CA ALA A 174 6.40 15.13 -3.27
C ALA A 174 7.16 14.48 -4.44
N ALA A 175 6.46 13.73 -5.28
CA ALA A 175 7.00 13.15 -6.53
C ALA A 175 7.24 14.19 -7.64
N GLY A 176 6.94 15.49 -7.42
CA GLY A 176 7.21 16.58 -8.36
C GLY A 176 6.07 16.89 -9.33
N HIS A 177 4.91 16.23 -9.21
CA HIS A 177 3.78 16.47 -10.11
C HIS A 177 3.17 17.88 -9.92
N GLY A 178 2.85 18.52 -11.04
CA GLY A 178 2.10 19.77 -11.07
C GLY A 178 0.59 19.55 -10.91
N VAL A 179 -0.16 20.61 -10.53
CA VAL A 179 -1.63 20.55 -10.34
C VAL A 179 -2.36 19.93 -11.53
N GLY A 180 -1.93 20.24 -12.76
CA GLY A 180 -2.56 19.70 -13.98
C GLY A 180 -2.28 18.22 -14.20
N GLU A 181 -1.12 17.72 -13.78
CA GLU A 181 -0.73 16.32 -13.83
C GLU A 181 -1.49 15.54 -12.77
N ILE A 182 -1.51 16.04 -11.54
CA ILE A 182 -2.29 15.47 -10.43
C ILE A 182 -3.78 15.37 -10.80
N ALA A 183 -4.35 16.43 -11.42
CA ALA A 183 -5.73 16.43 -11.84
C ALA A 183 -6.03 15.32 -12.87
N ARG A 184 -5.17 15.16 -13.88
CA ARG A 184 -5.27 14.07 -14.87
C ARG A 184 -5.09 12.71 -14.22
N GLU A 185 -4.07 12.59 -13.38
CA GLU A 185 -3.74 11.34 -12.70
C GLU A 185 -4.85 10.86 -11.77
N LEU A 186 -5.49 11.77 -11.05
CA LEU A 186 -6.54 11.45 -10.09
C LEU A 186 -7.96 11.48 -10.69
N GLY A 187 -8.12 11.80 -11.98
CA GLY A 187 -9.42 11.90 -12.64
C GLY A 187 -10.34 12.97 -12.04
N ILE A 188 -9.78 14.10 -11.55
CA ILE A 188 -10.51 15.19 -10.93
C ILE A 188 -10.18 16.54 -11.58
N SER A 189 -10.96 17.58 -11.30
CA SER A 189 -10.69 18.91 -11.83
C SER A 189 -9.43 19.54 -11.20
N ARG A 190 -8.75 20.42 -11.95
CA ARG A 190 -7.65 21.24 -11.39
C ARG A 190 -8.06 22.00 -10.15
N LYS A 191 -9.27 22.56 -10.16
CA LYS A 191 -9.84 23.28 -9.03
C LYS A 191 -9.98 22.39 -7.79
N THR A 192 -10.34 21.12 -7.97
CA THR A 192 -10.42 20.15 -6.87
C THR A 192 -9.05 19.88 -6.28
N VAL A 193 -8.01 19.74 -7.12
CA VAL A 193 -6.61 19.59 -6.63
C VAL A 193 -6.17 20.82 -5.87
N GLU A 194 -6.43 22.01 -6.38
CA GLU A 194 -6.14 23.28 -5.69
C GLU A 194 -6.82 23.33 -4.32
N THR A 195 -8.08 22.92 -4.23
CA THR A 195 -8.81 22.82 -2.95
C THR A 195 -8.11 21.87 -1.98
N HIS A 196 -7.67 20.69 -2.45
CA HIS A 196 -6.88 19.78 -1.61
C HIS A 196 -5.56 20.42 -1.17
N CYS A 197 -4.85 21.13 -2.05
CA CYS A 197 -3.63 21.84 -1.69
C CYS A 197 -3.86 22.89 -0.59
N GLU A 198 -4.96 23.65 -0.67
CA GLU A 198 -5.34 24.61 0.38
C GLU A 198 -5.61 23.91 1.72
N HIS A 199 -6.38 22.83 1.72
CA HIS A 199 -6.62 22.05 2.93
C HIS A 199 -5.35 21.47 3.53
N ILE A 200 -4.44 20.93 2.69
CA ILE A 200 -3.14 20.42 3.13
C ILE A 200 -2.31 21.54 3.75
N LYS A 201 -2.24 22.72 3.10
CA LYS A 201 -1.52 23.89 3.65
C LYS A 201 -2.06 24.27 5.04
N LEU A 202 -3.36 24.34 5.20
CA LEU A 202 -3.99 24.65 6.49
C LEU A 202 -3.66 23.61 7.55
N LYS A 203 -3.82 22.32 7.23
CA LYS A 203 -3.60 21.21 8.17
C LYS A 203 -2.13 21.06 8.58
N LEU A 204 -1.21 21.24 7.63
CA LEU A 204 0.22 21.11 7.84
C LEU A 204 0.92 22.47 8.08
N ARG A 205 0.17 23.58 8.12
CA ARG A 205 0.64 24.95 8.39
C ARG A 205 1.76 25.40 7.44
N TYR A 206 1.62 25.10 6.15
CA TYR A 206 2.48 25.68 5.13
C TYR A 206 1.96 27.07 4.73
N ALA A 207 2.89 28.05 4.63
CA ALA A 207 2.53 29.43 4.33
C ALA A 207 2.02 29.61 2.90
N ASP A 208 2.59 28.88 1.95
CA ASP A 208 2.29 29.01 0.52
C ASP A 208 2.52 27.69 -0.24
N ALA A 209 2.25 27.71 -1.55
CA ALA A 209 2.41 26.54 -2.41
C ALA A 209 3.88 26.08 -2.54
N GLN A 210 4.84 27.02 -2.45
CA GLN A 210 6.26 26.70 -2.53
C GLN A 210 6.73 26.00 -1.25
N ALA A 211 6.28 26.47 -0.09
CA ALA A 211 6.54 25.82 1.20
C ALA A 211 5.93 24.43 1.25
N LEU A 212 4.70 24.24 0.70
CA LEU A 212 4.06 22.94 0.57
C LEU A 212 4.90 21.98 -0.28
N ARG A 213 5.38 22.41 -1.46
CA ARG A 213 6.21 21.56 -2.34
C ARG A 213 7.52 21.15 -1.67
N ARG A 214 8.25 22.11 -1.07
CA ARG A 214 9.48 21.78 -0.32
C ARG A 214 9.19 20.81 0.82
N GLY A 215 8.15 21.08 1.61
CA GLY A 215 7.78 20.22 2.73
C GLY A 215 7.36 18.83 2.31
N ALA A 216 6.63 18.69 1.20
CA ALA A 216 6.24 17.40 0.65
C ALA A 216 7.48 16.59 0.23
N HIS A 217 8.39 17.20 -0.53
CA HIS A 217 9.63 16.55 -0.94
C HIS A 217 10.49 16.12 0.25
N THR A 218 10.61 16.94 1.30
CA THR A 218 11.37 16.56 2.49
C THR A 218 10.72 15.45 3.32
N SER A 219 9.40 15.33 3.26
CA SER A 219 8.65 14.36 4.09
C SER A 219 8.45 13.00 3.43
N LEU A 220 8.44 12.91 2.10
CA LEU A 220 8.12 11.69 1.35
C LEU A 220 9.10 11.42 0.18
N GLY A 221 10.04 12.33 -0.10
CA GLY A 221 11.04 12.24 -1.17
C GLY A 221 12.33 11.54 -0.76
#